data_810ec3ee9831ab511b29105ea4141e23
#
_entry.id   810ec3ee9831ab511b29105ea4141e23
#
_cell.length_a   1.000
_cell.length_b   1.000
_cell.length_c   1.000
_cell.angle_alpha   90.00
_cell.angle_beta   90.00
_cell.angle_gamma   90.00
#
_symmetry.space_group_name_H-M   'P 1'
#
loop_
_entity.id
_entity.type
_entity.pdbx_description
1 polymer ?
#
loop_
_entity_poly.entity_id
_entity_poly.type
_entity_poly.pdbx_seq_one_letter_code
_entity_poly.pdbx_strand_id
1 'polypeptide(L)' 'MDEMAMGGPSFTKELLLQSKKYEGYVDILEALLDDDKLYTSEEVDSLISTFMKRSVN' A
#
# COMPACT_ATOMS: atom_id res chain seq x y z
N MET A 1 20.35 3.89 -8.71
CA MET A 1 20.11 3.64 -8.53
C MET A 1 19.50 3.50 -8.21
N ASP A 2 19.38 3.72 -8.03
CA ASP A 2 18.81 3.49 -7.73
C ASP A 2 17.95 3.26 -7.66
N GLU A 3 17.64 3.23 -7.93
CA GLU A 3 16.81 2.94 -7.94
C GLU A 3 16.45 2.30 -7.30
N MET A 4 16.90 1.97 -7.19
CA MET A 4 16.72 1.26 -6.57
C MET A 4 16.37 1.29 -5.51
N ALA A 5 16.73 1.83 -5.06
CA ALA A 5 16.37 1.96 -3.82
C ALA A 5 14.96 2.02 -3.60
N MET A 6 14.28 2.73 -4.27
CA MET A 6 12.98 2.72 -4.04
C MET A 6 12.41 1.51 -4.40
N GLY A 7 13.11 0.70 -4.93
CA GLY A 7 12.55 -0.47 -5.30
C GLY A 7 12.08 -1.26 -4.22
N GLY A 8 12.85 -1.66 -3.43
CA GLY A 8 12.42 -2.57 -2.46
C GLY A 8 11.55 -3.64 -3.04
N PRO A 9 11.12 -4.60 -2.26
CA PRO A 9 10.28 -5.68 -2.74
C PRO A 9 8.88 -5.16 -3.08
N SER A 10 8.28 -5.76 -4.06
CA SER A 10 6.92 -5.45 -4.44
C SER A 10 5.99 -6.53 -3.98
N PHE A 11 4.78 -6.17 -3.68
CA PHE A 11 3.80 -7.12 -3.15
C PHE A 11 2.49 -7.00 -3.90
N THR A 12 1.76 -8.10 -4.01
CA THR A 12 0.43 -8.06 -4.58
C THR A 12 -0.54 -7.53 -3.54
N LYS A 13 -1.71 -7.13 -4.00
CA LYS A 13 -2.75 -6.69 -3.10
C LYS A 13 -3.03 -7.75 -2.05
N GLU A 14 -3.09 -8.99 -2.46
CA GLU A 14 -3.41 -10.07 -1.56
C GLU A 14 -2.38 -10.19 -0.45
N LEU A 15 -1.11 -10.08 -0.79
CA LEU A 15 -0.06 -10.17 0.21
C LEU A 15 -0.14 -8.99 1.17
N LEU A 16 -0.46 -7.84 0.67
CA LEU A 16 -0.57 -6.68 1.53
C LEU A 16 -1.73 -6.79 2.49
N LEU A 17 -2.82 -7.36 2.04
CA LEU A 17 -3.97 -7.54 2.91
C LEU A 17 -3.70 -8.53 4.03
N GLN A 18 -2.78 -9.45 3.79
CA GLN A 18 -2.43 -10.44 4.80
C GLN A 18 -1.35 -9.95 5.76
N SER A 19 -0.77 -8.81 5.47
CA SER A 19 0.34 -8.32 6.27
C SER A 19 -0.14 -7.76 7.59
N LYS A 20 0.53 -8.09 8.67
CA LYS A 20 0.17 -7.56 9.95
C LYS A 20 0.34 -6.07 10.01
N LYS A 21 1.27 -5.54 9.25
CA LYS A 21 1.52 -4.12 9.23
C LYS A 21 0.28 -3.35 8.79
N TYR A 22 -0.51 -3.94 7.91
CA TYR A 22 -1.67 -3.25 7.36
C TYR A 22 -2.98 -3.83 7.86
N GLU A 23 -2.92 -4.56 8.96
CA GLU A 23 -4.09 -5.26 9.46
C GLU A 23 -5.25 -4.31 9.69
N GLY A 24 -4.99 -3.13 10.18
CA GLY A 24 -6.05 -2.18 10.45
C GLY A 24 -6.51 -1.37 9.25
N TYR A 25 -5.89 -1.61 8.09
CA TYR A 25 -6.20 -0.83 6.90
C TYR A 25 -6.75 -1.69 5.76
N VAL A 26 -7.22 -2.88 6.06
CA VAL A 26 -7.66 -3.81 5.04
C VAL A 26 -8.75 -3.20 4.16
N ASP A 27 -9.71 -2.55 4.77
CA ASP A 27 -10.80 -1.97 3.99
C ASP A 27 -10.29 -0.90 3.03
N ILE A 28 -9.37 -0.08 3.50
CA ILE A 28 -8.81 0.98 2.69
C ILE A 28 -8.02 0.38 1.53
N LEU A 29 -7.22 -0.62 1.81
CA LEU A 29 -6.41 -1.22 0.78
C LEU A 29 -7.26 -1.93 -0.26
N GLU A 30 -8.33 -2.55 0.17
CA GLU A 30 -9.22 -3.20 -0.79
C GLU A 30 -9.82 -2.17 -1.75
N ALA A 31 -10.07 -0.98 -1.27
CA ALA A 31 -10.65 0.04 -2.11
C ALA A 31 -9.61 0.70 -3.01
N LEU A 32 -8.38 0.79 -2.55
CA LEU A 32 -7.37 1.55 -3.28
C LEU A 32 -6.50 0.71 -4.20
N LEU A 33 -6.27 -0.54 -3.87
CA LEU A 33 -5.32 -1.36 -4.63
C LEU A 33 -6.00 -2.15 -5.71
N ASP A 34 -5.23 -2.42 -6.78
CA ASP A 34 -5.73 -3.26 -7.86
C ASP A 34 -5.16 -4.65 -7.73
N ASP A 35 -5.96 -5.65 -8.06
CA ASP A 35 -5.52 -7.03 -7.97
C ASP A 35 -4.39 -7.34 -8.92
N ASP A 36 -4.33 -6.62 -10.02
CA ASP A 36 -3.36 -6.93 -11.06
C ASP A 36 -2.07 -6.18 -10.92
N LYS A 37 -1.89 -5.38 -9.90
CA LYS A 37 -0.70 -4.56 -9.77
C LYS A 37 0.14 -4.94 -8.60
N LEU A 38 1.41 -4.54 -8.65
CA LEU A 38 2.33 -4.74 -7.53
C LEU A 38 2.59 -3.40 -6.88
N TYR A 39 2.81 -3.43 -5.60
CA TYR A 39 3.03 -2.22 -4.82
C TYR A 39 4.18 -2.39 -3.85
N THR A 40 4.95 -1.34 -3.64
CA THR A 40 5.99 -1.37 -2.61
C THR A 40 5.38 -0.87 -1.33
N SER A 41 6.03 -1.12 -0.21
CA SER A 41 5.52 -0.64 1.05
C SER A 41 5.45 0.87 1.08
N GLU A 42 6.38 1.54 0.43
CA GLU A 42 6.34 2.99 0.38
C GLU A 42 5.12 3.49 -0.36
N GLU A 43 4.79 2.84 -1.45
CA GLU A 43 3.61 3.21 -2.21
C GLU A 43 2.35 3.03 -1.40
N VAL A 44 2.26 1.93 -0.70
CA VAL A 44 1.09 1.64 0.11
C VAL A 44 0.97 2.66 1.23
N ASP A 45 2.06 2.96 1.89
CA ASP A 45 2.05 3.94 2.96
C ASP A 45 1.61 5.31 2.46
N SER A 46 2.06 5.68 1.28
CA SER A 46 1.65 6.93 0.68
C SER A 46 0.18 6.96 0.37
N LEU A 47 -0.35 5.88 -0.16
CA LEU A 47 -1.76 5.80 -0.47
C LEU A 47 -2.61 5.92 0.79
N ILE A 48 -2.22 5.22 1.83
CA ILE A 48 -2.95 5.27 3.09
C ILE A 48 -2.89 6.68 3.66
N SER A 49 -1.73 7.28 3.64
CA SER A 49 -1.57 8.60 4.18
C SER A 49 -2.45 9.62 3.45
N THR A 50 -2.49 9.52 2.14
CA THR A 50 -3.32 10.39 1.34
C THR A 50 -4.78 10.20 1.65
N PHE A 51 -5.18 8.95 1.78
CA PHE A 51 -6.57 8.62 2.08
C PHE A 51 -6.96 9.19 3.44
N MET A 52 -6.10 9.02 4.41
CA MET A 52 -6.40 9.48 5.75
C MET A 52 -6.49 11.01 5.80
N LYS A 53 -5.65 11.67 5.07
CA LYS A 53 -5.71 13.10 5.03
C LYS A 53 -7.01 13.59 4.45
N ARG A 54 -7.48 12.92 3.43
CA ARG A 54 -8.71 13.34 2.83
C ARG A 54 -9.89 13.09 3.72
N SER A 55 -9.85 12.04 4.49
CA SER A 55 -10.95 11.72 5.34
C SER A 55 -11.08 12.65 6.50
N VAL A 56 -9.99 13.20 6.91
CA VAL A 56 -10.02 14.00 8.06
C VAL A 56 -10.65 15.33 7.87
N ASN A 57 -10.63 15.90 6.87
CA ASN A 57 -11.15 17.17 6.65
C ASN A 57 -12.26 17.56 7.22
#